data_39d9e6e41cadbf46658a79bb9b6278b7
#
_entry.id   39d9e6e41cadbf46658a79bb9b6278b7
#
_cell.length_a   1.000
_cell.length_b   1.000
_cell.length_c   1.000
_cell.angle_alpha   90.00
_cell.angle_beta   90.00
_cell.angle_gamma   90.00
#
_symmetry.space_group_name_H-M   'P 1'
#
loop_
_entity.id
_entity.type
_entity.pdbx_description
1 polymer ?
#
loop_
_entity_poly.entity_id
_entity_poly.type
_entity_poly.pdbx_seq_one_letter_code
_entity_poly.pdbx_strand_id
1 'polypeptide(L)'
;MAEHGAVSSVLLRMNGSWPLSAAAREFAAAGVPVFPCTSYGKRPATEHGFHDATTNLDQIEAWWRQSPGANIGVPTGAASGAVVVDVDVHGPVDGRASFDRAHRAGLVHGWELLVRTPTGGMHAYYPATPGSEQRSWQAARAGIDFRGDGGYIIAPPSTCSIEGTTSGYQ
;
A
#
# COMPACT_ATOMS: atom_id res chain seq x y z
N MET A 1 -15.62 -10.60 -16.73
CA MET A 1 -14.72 -10.66 -15.54
C MET A 1 -14.31 -9.22 -15.25
N ALA A 2 -14.43 -8.77 -14.01
CA ALA A 2 -13.93 -7.47 -13.63
C ALA A 2 -12.39 -7.46 -13.78
N GLU A 3 -11.86 -6.55 -14.59
CA GLU A 3 -10.42 -6.33 -14.64
C GLU A 3 -10.01 -5.62 -13.34
N HIS A 4 -9.14 -6.25 -12.56
CA HIS A 4 -8.53 -5.61 -11.40
C HIS A 4 -7.51 -4.56 -11.85
N GLY A 5 -7.37 -3.49 -11.09
CA GLY A 5 -6.31 -2.51 -11.28
C GLY A 5 -4.90 -3.15 -11.19
N ALA A 6 -3.90 -2.47 -11.74
CA ALA A 6 -2.54 -3.01 -11.83
C ALA A 6 -1.97 -3.42 -10.46
N VAL A 7 -2.18 -2.60 -9.42
CA VAL A 7 -1.72 -2.90 -8.05
C VAL A 7 -2.36 -4.19 -7.54
N SER A 8 -3.69 -4.29 -7.59
CA SER A 8 -4.43 -5.47 -7.13
C SER A 8 -4.05 -6.72 -7.92
N SER A 9 -3.85 -6.58 -9.23
CA SER A 9 -3.43 -7.68 -10.11
C SER A 9 -2.06 -8.25 -9.72
N VAL A 10 -1.09 -7.40 -9.37
CA VAL A 10 0.22 -7.84 -8.87
C VAL A 10 0.06 -8.56 -7.53
N LEU A 11 -0.67 -7.95 -6.58
CA LEU A 11 -0.87 -8.52 -5.25
C LEU A 11 -1.56 -9.88 -5.29
N LEU A 12 -2.56 -10.06 -6.15
CA LEU A 12 -3.27 -11.35 -6.32
C LEU A 12 -2.37 -12.47 -6.87
N ARG A 13 -1.35 -12.14 -7.67
CA ARG A 13 -0.37 -13.12 -8.16
C ARG A 13 0.74 -13.41 -7.15
N MET A 14 0.92 -12.51 -6.19
CA MET A 14 2.00 -12.60 -5.21
C MET A 14 1.70 -13.72 -4.22
N ASN A 15 2.61 -14.68 -4.13
CA ASN A 15 2.64 -15.61 -3.00
C ASN A 15 3.64 -15.09 -1.95
N GLY A 16 3.44 -15.43 -0.69
CA GLY A 16 4.23 -14.90 0.42
C GLY A 16 5.73 -15.23 0.41
N SER A 17 6.24 -15.87 -0.63
CA SER A 17 7.66 -16.25 -0.78
C SER A 17 8.47 -15.32 -1.71
N TRP A 18 7.86 -14.31 -2.30
CA TRP A 18 8.58 -13.41 -3.21
C TRP A 18 9.57 -12.54 -2.43
N PRO A 19 10.84 -12.46 -2.89
CA PRO A 19 11.77 -11.46 -2.38
C PRO A 19 11.26 -10.04 -2.65
N LEU A 20 11.60 -9.09 -1.77
CA LEU A 20 11.22 -7.68 -1.92
C LEU A 20 11.63 -7.11 -3.29
N SER A 21 12.86 -7.43 -3.76
CA SER A 21 13.34 -7.00 -5.06
C SER A 21 12.49 -7.53 -6.22
N ALA A 22 12.07 -8.79 -6.16
CA ALA A 22 11.23 -9.40 -7.18
C ALA A 22 9.85 -8.77 -7.22
N ALA A 23 9.24 -8.54 -6.04
CA ALA A 23 7.95 -7.89 -5.93
C ALA A 23 8.00 -6.44 -6.46
N ALA A 24 9.04 -5.67 -6.12
CA ALA A 24 9.23 -4.31 -6.63
C ALA A 24 9.32 -4.27 -8.17
N ARG A 25 10.02 -5.23 -8.76
CA ARG A 25 10.11 -5.37 -10.23
C ARG A 25 8.77 -5.72 -10.88
N GLU A 26 7.99 -6.59 -10.26
CA GLU A 26 6.66 -6.98 -10.76
C GLU A 26 5.67 -5.80 -10.74
N PHE A 27 5.69 -4.98 -9.68
CA PHE A 27 4.94 -3.73 -9.66
C PHE A 27 5.33 -2.82 -10.81
N ALA A 28 6.64 -2.57 -10.99
CA ALA A 28 7.14 -1.71 -12.04
C ALA A 28 6.81 -2.23 -13.45
N ALA A 29 6.94 -3.54 -13.67
CA ALA A 29 6.59 -4.20 -14.93
C ALA A 29 5.09 -4.08 -15.25
N ALA A 30 4.23 -3.99 -14.23
CA ALA A 30 2.81 -3.72 -14.37
C ALA A 30 2.47 -2.22 -14.52
N GLY A 31 3.49 -1.34 -14.60
CA GLY A 31 3.30 0.11 -14.71
C GLY A 31 3.02 0.82 -13.38
N VAL A 32 3.19 0.15 -12.26
CA VAL A 32 3.03 0.71 -10.92
C VAL A 32 4.37 1.25 -10.42
N PRO A 33 4.52 2.57 -10.20
CA PRO A 33 5.75 3.12 -9.66
C PRO A 33 5.95 2.69 -8.21
N VAL A 34 7.21 2.40 -7.85
CA VAL A 34 7.61 2.01 -6.49
C VAL A 34 8.82 2.79 -6.03
N PHE A 35 9.03 2.83 -4.73
CA PHE A 35 10.21 3.40 -4.09
C PHE A 35 10.59 2.61 -2.83
N PRO A 36 11.87 2.61 -2.42
CA PRO A 36 12.29 1.91 -1.21
C PRO A 36 11.89 2.70 0.04
N CYS A 37 11.46 1.96 1.05
CA CYS A 37 11.30 2.46 2.42
C CYS A 37 12.29 1.77 3.35
N THR A 38 12.53 2.35 4.52
CA THR A 38 13.41 1.76 5.52
C THR A 38 13.02 0.32 5.84
N SER A 39 14.01 -0.54 6.03
CA SER A 39 13.78 -1.94 6.44
C SER A 39 12.95 -1.98 7.72
N TYR A 40 11.94 -2.84 7.75
CA TYR A 40 10.99 -2.98 8.87
C TYR A 40 10.22 -1.72 9.25
N GLY A 41 10.23 -0.69 8.38
CA GLY A 41 9.60 0.60 8.61
C GLY A 41 8.76 1.08 7.45
N LYS A 42 8.28 2.31 7.58
CA LYS A 42 7.39 2.94 6.58
C LYS A 42 7.99 4.21 5.98
N ARG A 43 9.13 4.68 6.52
CA ARG A 43 9.74 5.94 6.09
C ARG A 43 10.40 5.75 4.71
N PRO A 44 10.16 6.66 3.74
CA PRO A 44 10.90 6.64 2.48
C PRO A 44 12.41 6.70 2.68
N ALA A 45 13.15 5.94 1.88
CA ALA A 45 14.61 5.88 1.88
C ALA A 45 15.20 6.59 0.65
N THR A 46 14.45 7.45 0.00
CA THR A 46 14.81 8.26 -1.15
C THR A 46 14.93 9.73 -0.77
N GLU A 47 15.60 10.54 -1.59
CA GLU A 47 15.88 11.95 -1.32
C GLU A 47 14.61 12.79 -1.24
N HIS A 48 13.67 12.59 -2.18
CA HIS A 48 12.42 13.35 -2.28
C HIS A 48 11.19 12.53 -1.83
N GLY A 49 11.40 11.49 -1.01
CA GLY A 49 10.32 10.67 -0.50
C GLY A 49 9.61 9.87 -1.60
N PHE A 50 8.29 9.76 -1.51
CA PHE A 50 7.50 9.03 -2.51
C PHE A 50 7.46 9.69 -3.90
N HIS A 51 7.94 10.94 -4.03
CA HIS A 51 8.07 11.61 -5.33
C HIS A 51 9.13 10.99 -6.23
N ASP A 52 10.09 10.23 -5.66
CA ASP A 52 11.11 9.51 -6.43
C ASP A 52 10.60 8.15 -6.96
N ALA A 53 9.35 7.80 -6.70
CA ALA A 53 8.78 6.55 -7.18
C ALA A 53 8.91 6.42 -8.70
N THR A 54 9.31 5.24 -9.15
CA THR A 54 9.62 4.99 -10.57
C THR A 54 9.22 3.59 -11.01
N THR A 55 9.02 3.43 -12.31
CA THR A 55 8.90 2.14 -13.00
C THR A 55 10.19 1.73 -13.72
N ASN A 56 11.26 2.53 -13.59
CA ASN A 56 12.57 2.22 -14.19
C ASN A 56 13.21 1.03 -13.47
N LEU A 57 13.33 -0.10 -14.17
CA LEU A 57 13.84 -1.36 -13.62
C LEU A 57 15.30 -1.27 -13.18
N ASP A 58 16.14 -0.51 -13.90
CA ASP A 58 17.56 -0.36 -13.55
C ASP A 58 17.71 0.40 -12.22
N GLN A 59 16.89 1.45 -12.02
CA GLN A 59 16.86 2.19 -10.76
C GLN A 59 16.36 1.33 -9.60
N ILE A 60 15.32 0.53 -9.84
CA ILE A 60 14.76 -0.39 -8.84
C ILE A 60 15.78 -1.44 -8.46
N GLU A 61 16.45 -2.05 -9.43
CA GLU A 61 17.53 -3.01 -9.16
C GLU A 61 18.67 -2.39 -8.36
N ALA A 62 19.07 -1.16 -8.68
CA ALA A 62 20.09 -0.45 -7.94
C ALA A 62 19.69 -0.23 -6.47
N TRP A 63 18.47 0.19 -6.20
CA TRP A 63 17.96 0.40 -4.84
C TRP A 63 17.96 -0.88 -4.01
N TRP A 64 17.37 -1.98 -4.54
CA TRP A 64 17.28 -3.23 -3.78
C TRP A 64 18.60 -4.01 -3.75
N ARG A 65 19.53 -3.75 -4.67
CA ARG A 65 20.91 -4.24 -4.55
C ARG A 65 21.64 -3.56 -3.39
N GLN A 66 21.46 -2.27 -3.22
CA GLN A 66 22.05 -1.50 -2.13
C GLN A 66 21.39 -1.79 -0.78
N SER A 67 20.10 -1.99 -0.76
CA SER A 67 19.29 -2.22 0.44
C SER A 67 18.30 -3.38 0.24
N PRO A 68 18.76 -4.65 0.29
CA PRO A 68 17.90 -5.80 -0.02
C PRO A 68 16.70 -5.98 0.91
N GLY A 69 16.77 -5.45 2.13
CA GLY A 69 15.70 -5.47 3.13
C GLY A 69 14.76 -4.25 3.08
N ALA A 70 14.93 -3.35 2.12
CA ALA A 70 14.06 -2.19 2.01
C ALA A 70 12.62 -2.60 1.70
N ASN A 71 11.67 -2.05 2.46
CA ASN A 71 10.24 -2.21 2.21
C ASN A 71 9.82 -1.50 0.92
N ILE A 72 8.69 -1.90 0.35
CA ILE A 72 8.16 -1.36 -0.90
C ILE A 72 7.09 -0.32 -0.59
N GLY A 73 7.37 0.93 -0.94
CA GLY A 73 6.38 2.00 -0.95
C GLY A 73 5.73 2.11 -2.34
N VAL A 74 4.42 2.28 -2.37
CA VAL A 74 3.62 2.50 -3.58
C VAL A 74 2.85 3.80 -3.43
N PRO A 75 3.08 4.82 -4.27
CA PRO A 75 2.23 6.02 -4.28
C PRO A 75 0.79 5.64 -4.57
N THR A 76 -0.16 6.33 -3.95
CA THR A 76 -1.59 6.11 -4.18
C THR A 76 -2.19 7.18 -5.08
N GLY A 77 -3.42 6.99 -5.52
CA GLY A 77 -4.11 7.89 -6.43
C GLY A 77 -3.77 7.65 -7.89
N ALA A 78 -3.75 8.72 -8.68
CA ALA A 78 -3.52 8.66 -10.12
C ALA A 78 -2.15 8.05 -10.48
N ALA A 79 -1.14 8.19 -9.61
CA ALA A 79 0.22 7.69 -9.87
C ALA A 79 0.29 6.17 -10.05
N SER A 80 -0.49 5.41 -9.29
CA SER A 80 -0.53 3.93 -9.35
C SER A 80 -1.84 3.38 -9.89
N GLY A 81 -2.86 4.23 -10.07
CA GLY A 81 -4.20 3.80 -10.42
C GLY A 81 -4.97 3.14 -9.27
N ALA A 82 -4.48 3.25 -8.04
CA ALA A 82 -5.10 2.67 -6.86
C ALA A 82 -5.26 3.68 -5.73
N VAL A 83 -6.38 3.63 -5.04
CA VAL A 83 -6.60 4.32 -3.76
C VAL A 83 -6.85 3.28 -2.67
N VAL A 84 -6.52 3.62 -1.43
CA VAL A 84 -6.58 2.67 -0.32
C VAL A 84 -7.31 3.28 0.86
N VAL A 85 -8.25 2.54 1.41
CA VAL A 85 -8.82 2.81 2.74
C VAL A 85 -7.98 2.04 3.74
N ASP A 86 -7.25 2.76 4.56
CA ASP A 86 -6.39 2.23 5.63
C ASP A 86 -7.19 2.21 6.93
N VAL A 87 -7.40 1.02 7.45
CA VAL A 87 -8.23 0.75 8.63
C VAL A 87 -7.32 0.41 9.80
N ASP A 88 -7.20 1.34 10.73
CA ASP A 88 -6.38 1.19 11.92
C ASP A 88 -7.15 0.56 13.09
N VAL A 89 -6.45 -0.31 13.83
CA VAL A 89 -6.98 -0.93 15.05
C VAL A 89 -6.12 -0.60 16.29
N HIS A 90 -5.29 0.45 16.16
CA HIS A 90 -4.42 0.91 17.23
C HIS A 90 -5.09 1.97 18.09
N GLY A 91 -4.79 1.89 19.40
CA GLY A 91 -5.25 2.87 20.35
C GLY A 91 -6.74 2.72 20.69
N PRO A 92 -7.42 3.81 21.13
CA PRO A 92 -8.77 3.73 21.66
C PRO A 92 -9.87 3.58 20.60
N VAL A 93 -9.52 3.61 19.31
CA VAL A 93 -10.50 3.59 18.21
C VAL A 93 -10.37 2.28 17.44
N ASP A 94 -11.50 1.60 17.26
CA ASP A 94 -11.60 0.39 16.42
C ASP A 94 -12.07 0.78 15.00
N GLY A 95 -11.08 0.94 14.10
CA GLY A 95 -11.35 1.24 12.68
C GLY A 95 -12.13 0.15 11.98
N ARG A 96 -12.01 -1.12 12.39
CA ARG A 96 -12.83 -2.22 11.80
C ARG A 96 -14.30 -2.02 12.06
N ALA A 97 -14.69 -1.69 13.29
CA ALA A 97 -16.08 -1.40 13.62
C ALA A 97 -16.61 -0.20 12.81
N SER A 98 -15.78 0.80 12.56
CA SER A 98 -16.12 1.94 11.70
C SER A 98 -16.28 1.53 10.23
N PHE A 99 -15.35 0.73 9.71
CA PHE A 99 -15.42 0.21 8.34
C PHE A 99 -16.65 -0.69 8.13
N ASP A 100 -16.94 -1.57 9.08
CA ASP A 100 -18.12 -2.45 9.03
C ASP A 100 -19.44 -1.67 9.06
N ARG A 101 -19.52 -0.58 9.83
CA ARG A 101 -20.69 0.31 9.81
C ARG A 101 -20.84 0.99 8.46
N ALA A 102 -19.73 1.52 7.90
CA ALA A 102 -19.74 2.16 6.60
C ALA A 102 -20.11 1.17 5.49
N HIS A 103 -19.62 -0.07 5.56
CA HIS A 103 -19.97 -1.13 4.62
C HIS A 103 -21.46 -1.47 4.67
N ARG A 104 -22.03 -1.67 5.86
CA ARG A 104 -23.47 -1.91 6.03
C ARG A 104 -24.33 -0.73 5.56
N ALA A 105 -23.80 0.48 5.63
CA ALA A 105 -24.46 1.67 5.10
C ALA A 105 -24.26 1.87 3.59
N GLY A 106 -23.55 1.00 2.89
CA GLY A 106 -23.32 1.09 1.46
C GLY A 106 -22.27 2.10 1.02
N LEU A 107 -21.40 2.56 1.93
CA LEU A 107 -20.47 3.67 1.69
C LEU A 107 -19.08 3.23 1.20
N VAL A 108 -18.71 1.96 1.40
CA VAL A 108 -17.35 1.45 1.12
C VAL A 108 -17.38 0.16 0.28
N HIS A 109 -18.26 0.09 -0.71
CA HIS A 109 -18.31 -1.03 -1.65
C HIS A 109 -17.25 -0.92 -2.74
N GLY A 110 -16.97 -2.03 -3.42
CA GLY A 110 -16.19 -2.07 -4.64
C GLY A 110 -14.68 -2.18 -4.45
N TRP A 111 -14.22 -2.59 -3.26
CA TRP A 111 -12.80 -2.95 -3.12
C TRP A 111 -12.46 -4.17 -3.97
N GLU A 112 -11.25 -4.16 -4.52
CA GLU A 112 -10.72 -5.27 -5.31
C GLU A 112 -9.99 -6.29 -4.45
N LEU A 113 -9.37 -5.83 -3.36
CA LEU A 113 -8.52 -6.64 -2.49
C LEU A 113 -8.48 -6.07 -1.07
N LEU A 114 -8.38 -6.97 -0.09
CA LEU A 114 -8.12 -6.65 1.30
C LEU A 114 -6.75 -7.22 1.70
N VAL A 115 -5.91 -6.39 2.29
CA VAL A 115 -4.58 -6.77 2.79
C VAL A 115 -4.55 -6.51 4.30
N ARG A 116 -4.19 -7.53 5.09
CA ARG A 116 -3.94 -7.37 6.52
C ARG A 116 -2.66 -6.56 6.71
N THR A 117 -2.70 -5.56 7.59
CA THR A 117 -1.50 -4.82 7.99
C THR A 117 -0.79 -5.49 9.18
N PRO A 118 0.52 -5.24 9.38
CA PRO A 118 1.30 -5.81 10.48
C PRO A 118 0.72 -5.57 11.87
N THR A 119 -0.04 -4.50 12.04
CA THR A 119 -0.67 -4.09 13.29
C THR A 119 -2.04 -4.71 13.51
N GLY A 120 -2.47 -5.59 12.60
CA GLY A 120 -3.77 -6.24 12.65
C GLY A 120 -4.91 -5.42 12.02
N GLY A 121 -4.62 -4.23 11.50
CA GLY A 121 -5.52 -3.43 10.67
C GLY A 121 -5.68 -4.01 9.27
N MET A 122 -6.14 -3.16 8.33
CA MET A 122 -6.45 -3.60 6.97
C MET A 122 -6.28 -2.46 5.97
N HIS A 123 -5.75 -2.78 4.80
CA HIS A 123 -5.82 -1.95 3.61
C HIS A 123 -6.90 -2.50 2.67
N ALA A 124 -7.91 -1.71 2.35
CA ALA A 124 -8.88 -2.02 1.30
C ALA A 124 -8.50 -1.25 0.03
N TYR A 125 -8.20 -1.97 -1.04
CA TYR A 125 -7.74 -1.40 -2.31
C TYR A 125 -8.91 -1.20 -3.27
N TYR A 126 -8.97 -0.01 -3.86
CA TYR A 126 -9.96 0.39 -4.85
C TYR A 126 -9.26 0.91 -6.10
N PRO A 127 -9.87 0.81 -7.29
CA PRO A 127 -9.37 1.52 -8.45
C PRO A 127 -9.50 3.04 -8.24
N ALA A 128 -8.45 3.79 -8.61
CA ALA A 128 -8.54 5.24 -8.64
C ALA A 128 -9.52 5.67 -9.75
N THR A 129 -10.26 6.75 -9.52
CA THR A 129 -11.17 7.31 -10.52
C THR A 129 -10.40 8.10 -11.57
N PRO A 130 -10.34 7.67 -12.84
CA PRO A 130 -9.61 8.38 -13.87
C PRO A 130 -10.10 9.83 -14.03
N GLY A 131 -9.16 10.77 -14.16
CA GLY A 131 -9.47 12.17 -14.39
C GLY A 131 -10.02 12.94 -13.19
N SER A 132 -10.08 12.31 -12.00
CA SER A 132 -10.51 12.95 -10.76
C SER A 132 -9.38 12.98 -9.75
N GLU A 133 -9.15 14.12 -9.13
CA GLU A 133 -8.25 14.23 -7.98
C GLU A 133 -8.92 13.65 -6.73
N GLN A 134 -8.30 12.65 -6.14
CA GLN A 134 -8.77 11.98 -4.92
C GLN A 134 -7.72 12.17 -3.83
N ARG A 135 -7.76 13.33 -3.16
CA ARG A 135 -6.76 13.69 -2.12
C ARG A 135 -6.83 12.78 -0.92
N SER A 136 -5.66 12.47 -0.36
CA SER A 136 -5.55 11.77 0.92
C SER A 136 -6.18 12.59 2.07
N TRP A 137 -6.84 11.89 3.00
CA TRP A 137 -7.42 12.49 4.21
C TRP A 137 -7.43 11.49 5.36
N GLN A 138 -7.62 11.98 6.57
CA GLN A 138 -7.66 11.18 7.79
C GLN A 138 -8.94 11.43 8.58
N ALA A 139 -9.55 10.36 9.05
CA ALA A 139 -10.64 10.38 10.02
C ALA A 139 -10.19 9.70 11.33
N ALA A 140 -9.26 10.33 12.03
CA ALA A 140 -8.60 9.75 13.20
C ALA A 140 -9.58 9.23 14.26
N ARG A 141 -10.73 9.90 14.46
CA ARG A 141 -11.77 9.44 15.40
C ARG A 141 -12.52 8.19 14.95
N ALA A 142 -12.41 7.83 13.68
CA ALA A 142 -12.98 6.61 13.13
C ALA A 142 -11.95 5.49 12.95
N GLY A 143 -10.66 5.79 13.10
CA GLY A 143 -9.57 4.86 12.79
C GLY A 143 -9.49 4.54 11.29
N ILE A 144 -9.84 5.50 10.45
CA ILE A 144 -9.87 5.36 8.99
C ILE A 144 -9.05 6.47 8.36
N ASP A 145 -8.10 6.09 7.51
CA ASP A 145 -7.37 6.99 6.64
C ASP A 145 -7.68 6.64 5.19
N PHE A 146 -7.82 7.65 4.35
CA PHE A 146 -7.90 7.49 2.91
C PHE A 146 -6.57 7.90 2.28
N ARG A 147 -5.96 6.97 1.58
CA ARG A 147 -4.72 7.16 0.82
C ARG A 147 -5.05 7.29 -0.66
N GLY A 148 -5.09 8.50 -1.12
CA GLY A 148 -5.28 8.88 -2.52
C GLY A 148 -4.09 9.67 -3.03
N ASP A 149 -4.33 10.68 -3.87
CA ASP A 149 -3.28 11.56 -4.39
C ASP A 149 -2.53 12.24 -3.24
N GLY A 150 -1.21 12.32 -3.39
CA GLY A 150 -0.31 12.86 -2.37
C GLY A 150 -0.04 11.92 -1.18
N GLY A 151 -0.44 10.65 -1.28
CA GLY A 151 -0.18 9.62 -0.29
C GLY A 151 0.60 8.43 -0.84
N TYR A 152 0.91 7.51 0.04
CA TYR A 152 1.49 6.20 -0.30
C TYR A 152 1.12 5.16 0.74
N ILE A 153 1.30 3.90 0.39
CA ILE A 153 1.16 2.75 1.28
C ILE A 153 2.42 1.90 1.24
N ILE A 154 2.60 1.06 2.25
CA ILE A 154 3.58 -0.02 2.22
C ILE A 154 2.87 -1.26 1.69
N ALA A 155 3.46 -1.86 0.66
CA ALA A 155 2.86 -3.00 -0.03
C ALA A 155 3.47 -4.34 0.41
N PRO A 156 2.72 -5.45 0.36
CA PRO A 156 3.28 -6.79 0.46
C PRO A 156 4.44 -7.00 -0.55
N PRO A 157 5.42 -7.83 -0.22
CA PRO A 157 5.61 -8.65 0.95
C PRO A 157 6.40 -7.94 2.07
N SER A 158 6.33 -6.64 2.15
CA SER A 158 6.99 -5.82 3.16
C SER A 158 6.62 -6.26 4.58
N THR A 159 7.53 -5.99 5.52
CA THR A 159 7.35 -6.32 6.93
C THR A 159 7.63 -5.10 7.81
N CYS A 160 6.97 -5.01 8.96
CA CYS A 160 7.27 -3.99 9.96
C CYS A 160 7.61 -4.62 11.31
N SER A 161 8.52 -3.98 12.05
CA SER A 161 8.80 -4.34 13.43
C SER A 161 7.98 -3.46 14.36
N ILE A 162 7.21 -4.10 15.24
CA ILE A 162 6.32 -3.45 16.19
C ILE A 162 6.59 -4.09 17.55
N GLU A 163 7.05 -3.29 18.52
CA GLU A 163 7.38 -3.76 19.86
C GLU A 163 8.31 -4.99 19.87
N GLY A 164 9.27 -5.04 18.96
CA GLY A 164 10.23 -6.15 18.82
C GLY A 164 9.71 -7.37 18.06
N THR A 165 8.46 -7.35 17.58
CA THR A 165 7.89 -8.43 16.76
C THR A 165 7.82 -7.99 15.30
N THR A 166 8.34 -8.82 14.39
CA THR A 166 8.25 -8.59 12.96
C THR A 166 7.01 -9.26 12.38
N SER A 167 6.19 -8.48 11.69
CA SER A 167 4.99 -8.96 11.02
C SER A 167 4.88 -8.40 9.60
N GLY A 168 4.25 -9.16 8.69
CA GLY A 168 4.11 -8.81 7.28
C GLY A 168 2.77 -8.22 6.91
N TYR A 169 2.76 -7.53 5.76
CA TYR A 169 1.53 -7.22 5.02
C TYR A 169 1.11 -8.48 4.25
N GLN A 170 -0.15 -8.92 4.42
CA GLN A 170 -0.68 -10.18 3.90
C GLN A 170 -2.04 -10.02 3.24
#